data_6d496840842358c7a8cce003b37a7cee
#
_entry.id   6d496840842358c7a8cce003b37a7cee
#
_cell.length_a   1.000
_cell.length_b   1.000
_cell.length_c   1.000
_cell.angle_alpha   90.00
_cell.angle_beta   90.00
_cell.angle_gamma   90.00
#
_symmetry.space_group_name_H-M   'P 1'
#
loop_
_entity.id
_entity.type
_entity.pdbx_description
1 polymer ?
#
loop_
_entity_poly.entity_id
_entity_poly.type
_entity_poly.pdbx_seq_one_letter_code
_entity_poly.pdbx_strand_id
1 'polypeptide(L)'
;MPDAPDAMPFAGQVALVTGASRGIGAATARALAAAGAHVVLTARDTKALEAVEEAIFAADGSATIAPVDLTEPEGIARLAAGIAQRWATLDILVLDAAYFPQLTSVVQLDSHEFNKTLTLNLMAQQALLAHCDRMLRTSADARVIALTSSVGRAPRAYWGAYAASKAALEALLIAYVEENHAISKIRVAILDPGATRTAMRARAYPGEDPASVKPPEAVAERLVALLAESFPTGHRERVNSVP
;
A
#
# COMPACT_ATOMS: atom_id res chain seq x y z
N MET A 1 -13.59 36.00 -8.10
CA MET A 1 -13.18 35.67 -6.74
C MET A 1 -11.96 34.77 -6.86
N PRO A 2 -10.82 35.07 -6.23
CA PRO A 2 -9.72 34.13 -6.23
C PRO A 2 -10.13 32.90 -5.43
N ASP A 3 -9.85 31.73 -5.99
CA ASP A 3 -10.11 30.41 -5.41
C ASP A 3 -9.63 30.37 -3.98
N ALA A 4 -10.45 29.81 -3.08
CA ALA A 4 -10.07 29.54 -1.72
C ALA A 4 -8.78 28.66 -1.73
N PRO A 5 -7.84 28.88 -0.77
CA PRO A 5 -6.65 28.04 -0.69
C PRO A 5 -7.09 26.59 -0.59
N ASP A 6 -6.48 25.73 -1.40
CA ASP A 6 -6.79 24.31 -1.58
C ASP A 6 -7.13 23.65 -0.25
N ALA A 7 -8.40 23.33 -0.07
CA ALA A 7 -8.83 22.54 1.05
C ALA A 7 -8.09 21.21 0.96
N MET A 8 -7.29 20.86 1.99
CA MET A 8 -6.56 19.58 2.05
C MET A 8 -7.58 18.44 1.92
N PRO A 9 -7.58 17.67 0.83
CA PRO A 9 -8.67 16.76 0.48
C PRO A 9 -8.90 15.65 1.54
N PHE A 10 -7.91 15.40 2.40
CA PHE A 10 -7.99 14.38 3.43
C PHE A 10 -7.90 14.95 4.85
N ALA A 11 -8.21 16.25 5.01
CA ALA A 11 -8.25 16.86 6.35
C ALA A 11 -9.21 16.10 7.28
N GLY A 12 -8.71 15.73 8.47
CA GLY A 12 -9.47 14.97 9.46
C GLY A 12 -9.63 13.47 9.17
N GLN A 13 -9.07 12.96 8.08
CA GLN A 13 -9.06 11.52 7.76
C GLN A 13 -7.83 10.81 8.35
N VAL A 14 -8.00 9.53 8.65
CA VAL A 14 -6.94 8.65 9.14
C VAL A 14 -6.54 7.65 8.04
N ALA A 15 -5.25 7.60 7.73
CA ALA A 15 -4.68 6.69 6.77
C ALA A 15 -3.72 5.68 7.43
N LEU A 16 -3.80 4.40 7.09
CA LEU A 16 -2.79 3.39 7.40
C LEU A 16 -2.00 3.06 6.14
N VAL A 17 -0.68 3.26 6.18
CA VAL A 17 0.22 2.91 5.07
C VAL A 17 1.16 1.79 5.52
N THR A 18 1.06 0.63 4.87
CA THR A 18 1.99 -0.48 5.10
C THR A 18 3.23 -0.36 4.21
N GLY A 19 4.38 -0.85 4.69
CA GLY A 19 5.64 -0.67 3.96
C GLY A 19 6.14 0.80 3.93
N ALA A 20 5.70 1.61 4.90
CA ALA A 20 5.89 3.06 4.93
C ALA A 20 7.34 3.52 5.16
N SER A 21 8.29 2.61 5.41
CA SER A 21 9.68 2.96 5.73
C SER A 21 10.53 3.39 4.52
N ARG A 22 10.11 3.09 3.28
CA ARG A 22 10.88 3.41 2.05
C ARG A 22 10.02 3.29 0.79
N GLY A 23 10.60 3.74 -0.33
CA GLY A 23 10.02 3.55 -1.67
C GLY A 23 8.62 4.15 -1.80
N ILE A 24 7.72 3.41 -2.45
CA ILE A 24 6.36 3.88 -2.74
C ILE A 24 5.58 4.14 -1.44
N GLY A 25 5.67 3.26 -0.44
CA GLY A 25 4.99 3.45 0.84
C GLY A 25 5.39 4.73 1.56
N ALA A 26 6.69 5.04 1.65
CA ALA A 26 7.18 6.26 2.25
C ALA A 26 6.77 7.52 1.47
N ALA A 27 6.85 7.48 0.13
CA ALA A 27 6.41 8.57 -0.72
C ALA A 27 4.89 8.81 -0.58
N THR A 28 4.09 7.74 -0.57
CA THR A 28 2.63 7.80 -0.38
C THR A 28 2.27 8.37 0.99
N ALA A 29 2.98 7.96 2.05
CA ALA A 29 2.74 8.47 3.39
C ALA A 29 2.96 9.98 3.48
N ARG A 30 4.08 10.48 2.93
CA ARG A 30 4.35 11.93 2.86
C ARG A 30 3.30 12.67 2.04
N ALA A 31 2.90 12.12 0.89
CA ALA A 31 1.91 12.76 0.03
C ALA A 31 0.51 12.82 0.68
N LEU A 32 0.09 11.76 1.39
CA LEU A 32 -1.16 11.73 2.15
C LEU A 32 -1.15 12.73 3.30
N ALA A 33 -0.04 12.82 4.04
CA ALA A 33 0.11 13.80 5.11
C ALA A 33 0.08 15.24 4.59
N ALA A 34 0.75 15.52 3.47
CA ALA A 34 0.69 16.82 2.79
C ALA A 34 -0.72 17.16 2.29
N ALA A 35 -1.54 16.14 1.99
CA ALA A 35 -2.95 16.29 1.62
C ALA A 35 -3.91 16.36 2.84
N GLY A 36 -3.37 16.42 4.07
CA GLY A 36 -4.12 16.66 5.31
C GLY A 36 -4.51 15.42 6.11
N ALA A 37 -4.17 14.22 5.67
CA ALA A 37 -4.44 13.01 6.45
C ALA A 37 -3.52 12.89 7.67
N HIS A 38 -4.04 12.31 8.77
CA HIS A 38 -3.17 11.73 9.79
C HIS A 38 -2.72 10.34 9.35
N VAL A 39 -1.40 10.12 9.21
CA VAL A 39 -0.88 8.88 8.63
C VAL A 39 -0.26 7.97 9.70
N VAL A 40 -0.82 6.77 9.85
CA VAL A 40 -0.20 5.69 10.62
C VAL A 40 0.80 4.95 9.73
N LEU A 41 2.08 5.03 10.08
CA LEU A 41 3.20 4.48 9.34
C LEU A 41 3.57 3.11 9.90
N THR A 42 3.43 2.03 9.13
CA THR A 42 3.84 0.71 9.61
C THR A 42 4.86 0.03 8.71
N ALA A 43 5.92 -0.46 9.33
CA ALA A 43 6.98 -1.31 8.77
C ALA A 43 7.78 -1.90 9.94
N ARG A 44 8.78 -2.75 9.65
CA ARG A 44 9.65 -3.36 10.67
C ARG A 44 10.77 -2.44 11.15
N ASP A 45 11.26 -1.58 10.28
CA ASP A 45 12.42 -0.72 10.54
C ASP A 45 11.96 0.59 11.20
N THR A 46 12.07 0.63 12.53
CA THR A 46 11.67 1.79 13.35
C THR A 46 12.43 3.05 12.97
N LYS A 47 13.75 2.98 12.78
CA LYS A 47 14.57 4.15 12.43
C LYS A 47 14.18 4.75 11.08
N ALA A 48 13.87 3.88 10.11
CA ALA A 48 13.41 4.34 8.80
C ALA A 48 11.99 4.92 8.86
N LEU A 49 11.12 4.45 9.78
CA LEU A 49 9.82 5.06 10.03
C LEU A 49 9.96 6.43 10.71
N GLU A 50 10.84 6.56 11.70
CA GLU A 50 11.16 7.83 12.36
C GLU A 50 11.61 8.89 11.36
N ALA A 51 12.49 8.54 10.43
CA ALA A 51 12.93 9.47 9.37
C ALA A 51 11.79 9.92 8.43
N VAL A 52 10.80 9.05 8.17
CA VAL A 52 9.62 9.43 7.38
C VAL A 52 8.68 10.33 8.20
N GLU A 53 8.48 10.03 9.48
CA GLU A 53 7.68 10.83 10.41
C GLU A 53 8.27 12.23 10.58
N GLU A 54 9.58 12.34 10.79
CA GLU A 54 10.30 13.63 10.88
C GLU A 54 10.12 14.45 9.59
N ALA A 55 10.23 13.83 8.42
CA ALA A 55 10.01 14.52 7.15
C ALA A 55 8.56 14.99 6.98
N ILE A 56 7.57 14.26 7.52
CA ILE A 56 6.16 14.65 7.52
C ILE A 56 5.97 15.84 8.48
N PHE A 57 6.51 15.80 9.68
CA PHE A 57 6.42 16.91 10.64
C PHE A 57 7.13 18.17 10.16
N ALA A 58 8.28 18.03 9.49
CA ALA A 58 9.00 19.16 8.91
C ALA A 58 8.21 19.87 7.77
N ALA A 59 7.21 19.19 7.22
CA ALA A 59 6.27 19.72 6.22
C ALA A 59 4.88 20.05 6.81
N ASP A 60 4.80 20.29 8.14
CA ASP A 60 3.57 20.59 8.88
C ASP A 60 2.48 19.51 8.76
N GLY A 61 2.85 18.27 8.38
CA GLY A 61 1.96 17.13 8.32
C GLY A 61 1.81 16.42 9.67
N SER A 62 0.99 15.36 9.69
CA SER A 62 0.71 14.59 10.90
C SER A 62 0.89 13.09 10.66
N ALA A 63 1.68 12.43 11.52
CA ALA A 63 1.91 11.00 11.44
C ALA A 63 2.05 10.36 12.83
N THR A 64 1.99 9.03 12.86
CA THR A 64 2.31 8.20 14.04
C THR A 64 3.00 6.93 13.53
N ILE A 65 4.16 6.60 14.09
CA ILE A 65 4.82 5.33 13.78
C ILE A 65 4.19 4.17 14.55
N ALA A 66 4.04 3.04 13.87
CA ALA A 66 3.57 1.78 14.44
C ALA A 66 4.46 0.63 13.91
N PRO A 67 5.65 0.41 14.50
CA PRO A 67 6.56 -0.63 14.05
C PRO A 67 5.96 -2.02 14.26
N VAL A 68 5.74 -2.78 13.17
CA VAL A 68 5.16 -4.12 13.21
C VAL A 68 5.80 -5.00 12.12
N ASP A 69 6.10 -6.25 12.47
CA ASP A 69 6.32 -7.30 11.48
C ASP A 69 4.98 -7.87 11.05
N LEU A 70 4.58 -7.57 9.82
CA LEU A 70 3.31 -8.04 9.26
C LEU A 70 3.31 -9.56 8.94
N THR A 71 4.41 -10.25 9.12
CA THR A 71 4.43 -11.73 9.04
C THR A 71 3.96 -12.38 10.33
N GLU A 72 3.76 -11.61 11.40
CA GLU A 72 3.24 -12.04 12.69
C GLU A 72 1.76 -11.66 12.83
N PRO A 73 0.83 -12.63 12.81
CA PRO A 73 -0.61 -12.34 12.86
C PRO A 73 -1.03 -11.53 14.09
N GLU A 74 -0.46 -11.82 15.26
CA GLU A 74 -0.71 -11.08 16.50
C GLU A 74 -0.24 -9.62 16.42
N GLY A 75 0.81 -9.36 15.63
CA GLY A 75 1.31 -8.00 15.35
C GLY A 75 0.26 -7.18 14.60
N ILE A 76 -0.38 -7.76 13.60
CA ILE A 76 -1.45 -7.12 12.83
C ILE A 76 -2.67 -6.85 13.71
N ALA A 77 -3.07 -7.82 14.52
CA ALA A 77 -4.19 -7.65 15.45
C ALA A 77 -3.93 -6.52 16.46
N ARG A 78 -2.71 -6.44 17.04
CA ARG A 78 -2.32 -5.35 17.95
C ARG A 78 -2.29 -4.00 17.24
N LEU A 79 -1.79 -3.93 16.00
CA LEU A 79 -1.79 -2.70 15.19
C LEU A 79 -3.22 -2.18 15.00
N ALA A 80 -4.13 -3.02 14.52
CA ALA A 80 -5.52 -2.65 14.30
C ALA A 80 -6.22 -2.23 15.60
N ALA A 81 -5.99 -2.95 16.71
CA ALA A 81 -6.52 -2.60 18.02
C ALA A 81 -5.98 -1.24 18.52
N GLY A 82 -4.68 -0.96 18.33
CA GLY A 82 -4.07 0.33 18.70
C GLY A 82 -4.63 1.49 17.88
N ILE A 83 -4.91 1.28 16.59
CA ILE A 83 -5.59 2.28 15.76
C ILE A 83 -7.01 2.51 16.27
N ALA A 84 -7.78 1.44 16.51
CA ALA A 84 -9.17 1.51 16.97
C ALA A 84 -9.33 2.15 18.37
N GLN A 85 -8.29 2.15 19.21
CA GLN A 85 -8.30 2.84 20.49
C GLN A 85 -8.16 4.37 20.36
N ARG A 86 -7.56 4.86 19.28
CA ARG A 86 -7.28 6.28 19.04
C ARG A 86 -8.26 6.92 18.08
N TRP A 87 -8.78 6.18 17.12
CA TRP A 87 -9.65 6.69 16.06
C TRP A 87 -10.86 5.76 15.86
N ALA A 88 -12.02 6.37 15.69
CA ALA A 88 -13.26 5.63 15.46
C ALA A 88 -13.34 5.03 14.05
N THR A 89 -12.66 5.66 13.07
CA THR A 89 -12.64 5.26 11.66
C THR A 89 -11.22 5.06 11.15
N LEU A 90 -11.09 4.24 10.14
CA LEU A 90 -9.95 4.21 9.24
C LEU A 90 -10.50 4.57 7.84
N ASP A 91 -10.04 5.69 7.28
CA ASP A 91 -10.59 6.23 6.05
C ASP A 91 -9.81 5.77 4.82
N ILE A 92 -8.49 5.56 4.99
CA ILE A 92 -7.61 5.14 3.90
C ILE A 92 -6.73 3.98 4.38
N LEU A 93 -6.72 2.88 3.62
CA LEU A 93 -5.82 1.74 3.83
C LEU A 93 -4.97 1.53 2.58
N VAL A 94 -3.64 1.72 2.71
CA VAL A 94 -2.68 1.47 1.62
C VAL A 94 -1.88 0.20 1.89
N LEU A 95 -2.14 -0.82 1.09
CA LEU A 95 -1.51 -2.13 1.12
C LEU A 95 -0.29 -2.14 0.18
N ASP A 96 0.86 -1.58 0.62
CA ASP A 96 2.11 -1.50 -0.16
C ASP A 96 3.16 -2.52 0.30
N ALA A 97 3.15 -2.94 1.58
CA ALA A 97 4.13 -3.87 2.10
C ALA A 97 4.21 -5.15 1.26
N ALA A 98 5.39 -5.48 0.78
CA ALA A 98 5.62 -6.68 -0.02
C ALA A 98 7.05 -7.21 0.14
N TYR A 99 7.20 -8.52 -0.02
CA TYR A 99 8.46 -9.21 -0.15
C TYR A 99 8.70 -9.61 -1.60
N PHE A 100 9.91 -9.37 -2.08
CA PHE A 100 10.36 -9.81 -3.39
C PHE A 100 11.39 -10.94 -3.20
N PRO A 101 11.07 -12.19 -3.59
CA PRO A 101 11.96 -13.33 -3.44
C PRO A 101 13.09 -13.31 -4.47
N GLN A 102 14.05 -14.21 -4.32
CA GLN A 102 15.04 -14.46 -5.35
C GLN A 102 14.35 -15.01 -6.61
N LEU A 103 14.73 -14.49 -7.78
CA LEU A 103 14.24 -14.99 -9.06
C LEU A 103 14.83 -16.37 -9.35
N THR A 104 13.96 -17.35 -9.57
CA THR A 104 14.37 -18.75 -9.83
C THR A 104 13.30 -19.49 -10.64
N SER A 105 13.67 -20.61 -11.25
CA SER A 105 12.71 -21.46 -11.96
C SER A 105 11.68 -22.06 -11.00
N VAL A 106 10.46 -22.30 -11.47
CA VAL A 106 9.36 -22.82 -10.64
C VAL A 106 9.72 -24.15 -9.97
N VAL A 107 10.46 -25.01 -10.65
CA VAL A 107 10.87 -26.33 -10.14
C VAL A 107 11.98 -26.26 -9.07
N GLN A 108 12.62 -25.10 -8.92
CA GLN A 108 13.69 -24.85 -7.95
C GLN A 108 13.27 -23.85 -6.86
N LEU A 109 11.99 -23.51 -6.78
CA LEU A 109 11.49 -22.63 -5.73
C LEU A 109 11.75 -23.26 -4.37
N ASP A 110 12.48 -22.51 -3.53
CA ASP A 110 12.64 -22.86 -2.12
C ASP A 110 11.30 -22.64 -1.39
N SER A 111 10.85 -23.65 -0.67
CA SER A 111 9.55 -23.63 0.01
C SER A 111 9.47 -22.58 1.11
N HIS A 112 10.59 -22.31 1.82
CA HIS A 112 10.64 -21.27 2.86
C HIS A 112 10.52 -19.87 2.24
N GLU A 113 11.26 -19.59 1.16
CA GLU A 113 11.16 -18.31 0.43
C GLU A 113 9.77 -18.13 -0.20
N PHE A 114 9.16 -19.20 -0.71
CA PHE A 114 7.81 -19.13 -1.26
C PHE A 114 6.77 -18.87 -0.17
N ASN A 115 6.85 -19.59 0.94
CA ASN A 115 5.97 -19.36 2.10
C ASN A 115 6.11 -17.94 2.64
N LYS A 116 7.33 -17.42 2.80
CA LYS A 116 7.58 -16.04 3.22
C LYS A 116 6.97 -15.02 2.26
N THR A 117 7.05 -15.29 0.96
CA THR A 117 6.43 -14.43 -0.07
C THR A 117 4.92 -14.42 0.07
N LEU A 118 4.27 -15.57 0.23
CA LEU A 118 2.83 -15.68 0.40
C LEU A 118 2.38 -15.07 1.74
N THR A 119 3.15 -15.31 2.80
CA THR A 119 2.82 -14.77 4.14
C THR A 119 2.72 -13.24 4.11
N LEU A 120 3.71 -12.54 3.55
CA LEU A 120 3.66 -11.08 3.54
C LEU A 120 2.77 -10.51 2.43
N ASN A 121 2.86 -11.07 1.19
CA ASN A 121 2.19 -10.47 0.04
C ASN A 121 0.71 -10.83 -0.07
N LEU A 122 0.25 -11.87 0.65
CA LEU A 122 -1.14 -12.34 0.59
C LEU A 122 -1.76 -12.44 1.98
N MET A 123 -1.23 -13.29 2.86
CA MET A 123 -1.88 -13.58 4.15
C MET A 123 -1.91 -12.36 5.07
N ALA A 124 -0.82 -11.60 5.15
CA ALA A 124 -0.78 -10.35 5.91
C ALA A 124 -1.76 -9.30 5.35
N GLN A 125 -1.92 -9.22 4.03
CA GLN A 125 -2.87 -8.29 3.40
C GLN A 125 -4.32 -8.68 3.73
N GLN A 126 -4.63 -9.97 3.71
CA GLN A 126 -5.92 -10.50 4.15
C GLN A 126 -6.18 -10.20 5.62
N ALA A 127 -5.20 -10.44 6.49
CA ALA A 127 -5.32 -10.16 7.92
C ALA A 127 -5.53 -8.66 8.20
N LEU A 128 -4.84 -7.76 7.48
CA LEU A 128 -5.06 -6.32 7.57
C LEU A 128 -6.49 -5.94 7.18
N LEU A 129 -7.02 -6.48 6.07
CA LEU A 129 -8.42 -6.27 5.69
C LEU A 129 -9.37 -6.75 6.79
N ALA A 130 -9.19 -7.97 7.29
CA ALA A 130 -10.05 -8.56 8.32
C ALA A 130 -10.07 -7.75 9.62
N HIS A 131 -8.90 -7.30 10.11
CA HIS A 131 -8.81 -6.56 11.35
C HIS A 131 -9.20 -5.08 11.22
N CYS A 132 -9.09 -4.49 10.01
CA CYS A 132 -9.47 -3.10 9.75
C CYS A 132 -10.91 -2.94 9.23
N ASP A 133 -11.59 -3.99 8.76
CA ASP A 133 -12.89 -3.96 8.09
C ASP A 133 -13.94 -3.16 8.87
N ARG A 134 -14.03 -3.38 10.20
CA ARG A 134 -14.97 -2.64 11.04
C ARG A 134 -14.73 -1.13 11.01
N MET A 135 -13.48 -0.68 11.10
CA MET A 135 -13.15 0.75 11.07
C MET A 135 -13.39 1.35 9.67
N LEU A 136 -13.06 0.58 8.62
CA LEU A 136 -13.36 0.97 7.23
C LEU A 136 -14.87 1.12 7.00
N ARG A 137 -15.69 0.19 7.48
CA ARG A 137 -17.16 0.28 7.37
C ARG A 137 -17.76 1.44 8.17
N THR A 138 -17.11 1.88 9.23
CA THR A 138 -17.57 3.01 10.05
C THR A 138 -17.23 4.35 9.39
N SER A 139 -16.25 4.41 8.52
CA SER A 139 -15.92 5.59 7.73
C SER A 139 -17.06 5.95 6.75
N ALA A 140 -17.29 7.24 6.56
CA ALA A 140 -18.26 7.72 5.61
C ALA A 140 -17.85 7.47 4.14
N ASP A 141 -16.54 7.35 3.89
CA ASP A 141 -15.94 7.18 2.55
C ASP A 141 -14.60 6.46 2.64
N ALA A 142 -14.62 5.17 3.00
CA ALA A 142 -13.42 4.37 3.12
C ALA A 142 -12.82 3.98 1.77
N ARG A 143 -11.50 4.04 1.67
CA ARG A 143 -10.76 3.72 0.44
C ARG A 143 -9.62 2.77 0.76
N VAL A 144 -9.58 1.65 0.06
CA VAL A 144 -8.49 0.67 0.13
C VAL A 144 -7.74 0.68 -1.20
N ILE A 145 -6.43 0.94 -1.16
CA ILE A 145 -5.57 0.80 -2.34
C ILE A 145 -4.55 -0.29 -2.08
N ALA A 146 -4.51 -1.29 -2.98
CA ALA A 146 -3.51 -2.34 -2.93
C ALA A 146 -2.54 -2.24 -4.10
N LEU A 147 -1.23 -2.25 -3.78
CA LEU A 147 -0.18 -2.26 -4.79
C LEU A 147 0.02 -3.68 -5.33
N THR A 148 -0.21 -3.84 -6.62
CA THR A 148 -0.02 -5.07 -7.36
C THR A 148 1.20 -5.01 -8.29
N SER A 149 1.22 -5.81 -9.33
CA SER A 149 2.23 -5.82 -10.38
C SER A 149 1.68 -6.47 -11.64
N SER A 150 2.12 -6.00 -12.80
CA SER A 150 1.80 -6.62 -14.09
C SER A 150 2.12 -8.12 -14.16
N VAL A 151 3.11 -8.60 -13.39
CA VAL A 151 3.46 -10.02 -13.35
C VAL A 151 2.41 -10.89 -12.67
N GLY A 152 1.50 -10.33 -11.88
CA GLY A 152 0.34 -11.06 -11.35
C GLY A 152 -0.63 -11.49 -12.43
N ARG A 153 -0.73 -10.73 -13.53
CA ARG A 153 -1.60 -11.04 -14.68
C ARG A 153 -0.88 -11.65 -15.87
N ALA A 154 0.37 -11.24 -16.10
CA ALA A 154 1.22 -11.73 -17.17
C ALA A 154 2.55 -12.21 -16.56
N PRO A 155 2.58 -13.43 -15.99
CA PRO A 155 3.77 -13.98 -15.37
C PRO A 155 4.95 -14.07 -16.32
N ARG A 156 6.17 -13.91 -15.79
CA ARG A 156 7.41 -14.01 -16.54
C ARG A 156 8.23 -15.18 -16.03
N ALA A 157 9.08 -15.74 -16.88
CA ALA A 157 10.06 -16.75 -16.48
C ALA A 157 10.83 -16.28 -15.24
N TYR A 158 11.03 -17.16 -14.28
CA TYR A 158 11.72 -16.96 -13.00
C TYR A 158 10.99 -16.09 -11.95
N TRP A 159 9.84 -15.53 -12.26
CA TRP A 159 9.06 -14.68 -11.35
C TRP A 159 7.94 -15.45 -10.61
N GLY A 160 7.94 -16.78 -10.68
CA GLY A 160 6.81 -17.64 -10.27
C GLY A 160 6.25 -17.32 -8.89
N ALA A 161 7.09 -17.25 -7.85
CA ALA A 161 6.64 -17.00 -6.48
C ALA A 161 5.99 -15.61 -6.32
N TYR A 162 6.64 -14.56 -6.83
CA TYR A 162 6.12 -13.20 -6.75
C TYR A 162 4.84 -13.04 -7.58
N ALA A 163 4.84 -13.56 -8.80
CA ALA A 163 3.67 -13.52 -9.69
C ALA A 163 2.46 -14.22 -9.06
N ALA A 164 2.64 -15.43 -8.51
CA ALA A 164 1.58 -16.17 -7.82
C ALA A 164 1.02 -15.37 -6.62
N SER A 165 1.89 -14.76 -5.81
CA SER A 165 1.46 -13.96 -4.66
C SER A 165 0.62 -12.73 -5.08
N LYS A 166 1.01 -12.03 -6.16
CA LYS A 166 0.28 -10.86 -6.64
C LYS A 166 -1.02 -11.24 -7.36
N ALA A 167 -1.04 -12.35 -8.09
CA ALA A 167 -2.28 -12.90 -8.68
C ALA A 167 -3.30 -13.30 -7.61
N ALA A 168 -2.82 -14.00 -6.57
CA ALA A 168 -3.67 -14.39 -5.43
C ALA A 168 -4.22 -13.18 -4.66
N LEU A 169 -3.39 -12.14 -4.44
CA LEU A 169 -3.85 -10.90 -3.82
C LEU A 169 -4.93 -10.21 -4.66
N GLU A 170 -4.76 -10.11 -5.98
CA GLU A 170 -5.78 -9.52 -6.85
C GLU A 170 -7.09 -10.29 -6.80
N ALA A 171 -7.04 -11.63 -6.81
CA ALA A 171 -8.24 -12.47 -6.70
C ALA A 171 -8.97 -12.25 -5.36
N LEU A 172 -8.22 -12.20 -4.25
CA LEU A 172 -8.75 -11.95 -2.92
C LEU A 172 -9.41 -10.56 -2.82
N LEU A 173 -8.78 -9.53 -3.38
CA LEU A 173 -9.31 -8.17 -3.37
C LEU A 173 -10.60 -8.06 -4.18
N ILE A 174 -10.72 -8.75 -5.33
CA ILE A 174 -11.96 -8.78 -6.10
C ILE A 174 -13.06 -9.51 -5.35
N ALA A 175 -12.77 -10.62 -4.66
CA ALA A 175 -13.75 -11.25 -3.77
C ALA A 175 -14.24 -10.28 -2.68
N TYR A 176 -13.33 -9.55 -2.03
CA TYR A 176 -13.67 -8.52 -1.05
C TYR A 176 -14.51 -7.39 -1.64
N VAL A 177 -14.26 -6.98 -2.90
CA VAL A 177 -15.10 -6.02 -3.63
C VAL A 177 -16.52 -6.55 -3.79
N GLU A 178 -16.68 -7.78 -4.29
CA GLU A 178 -18.00 -8.41 -4.52
C GLU A 178 -18.79 -8.59 -3.22
N GLU A 179 -18.12 -8.94 -2.12
CA GLU A 179 -18.73 -9.05 -0.79
C GLU A 179 -19.23 -7.70 -0.25
N ASN A 180 -18.62 -6.60 -0.67
CA ASN A 180 -18.82 -5.28 -0.07
C ASN A 180 -19.66 -4.31 -0.92
N HIS A 181 -19.69 -4.45 -2.24
CA HIS A 181 -20.26 -3.44 -3.14
C HIS A 181 -21.74 -3.10 -2.86
N ALA A 182 -22.51 -4.05 -2.33
CA ALA A 182 -23.94 -3.85 -2.05
C ALA A 182 -24.23 -3.44 -0.59
N ILE A 183 -23.27 -3.60 0.33
CA ILE A 183 -23.50 -3.49 1.79
C ILE A 183 -22.59 -2.49 2.50
N SER A 184 -21.63 -1.90 1.80
CA SER A 184 -20.73 -0.91 2.37
C SER A 184 -20.38 0.21 1.39
N LYS A 185 -19.75 1.27 1.90
CA LYS A 185 -19.22 2.38 1.11
C LYS A 185 -17.71 2.22 0.83
N ILE A 186 -17.14 1.08 1.16
CA ILE A 186 -15.71 0.83 0.95
C ILE A 186 -15.43 0.76 -0.55
N ARG A 187 -14.54 1.62 -1.02
CA ARG A 187 -14.05 1.60 -2.38
C ARG A 187 -12.66 0.96 -2.42
N VAL A 188 -12.48 -0.04 -3.25
CA VAL A 188 -11.20 -0.76 -3.41
C VAL A 188 -10.62 -0.44 -4.78
N ALA A 189 -9.35 -0.07 -4.82
CA ALA A 189 -8.59 0.06 -6.05
C ALA A 189 -7.33 -0.82 -6.03
N ILE A 190 -6.99 -1.39 -7.19
CA ILE A 190 -5.83 -2.24 -7.43
C ILE A 190 -4.90 -1.48 -8.35
N LEU A 191 -3.74 -1.06 -7.84
CA LEU A 191 -2.79 -0.20 -8.54
C LEU A 191 -1.53 -0.97 -8.91
N ASP A 192 -1.22 -1.08 -10.21
CA ASP A 192 0.11 -1.52 -10.69
C ASP A 192 1.02 -0.27 -10.77
N PRO A 193 2.04 -0.15 -9.91
CA PRO A 193 2.92 1.00 -9.94
C PRO A 193 3.80 1.07 -11.18
N GLY A 194 3.88 0.01 -11.99
CA GLY A 194 4.80 -0.08 -13.14
C GLY A 194 6.27 -0.07 -12.70
N ALA A 195 7.17 0.20 -13.64
CA ALA A 195 8.60 0.33 -13.34
C ALA A 195 8.83 1.60 -12.50
N THR A 196 9.31 1.41 -11.26
CA THR A 196 9.49 2.49 -10.28
C THR A 196 10.84 2.33 -9.59
N ARG A 197 11.58 3.41 -9.42
CA ARG A 197 12.91 3.47 -8.82
C ARG A 197 12.86 3.17 -7.31
N THR A 198 12.97 1.90 -6.97
CA THR A 198 12.94 1.37 -5.61
C THR A 198 14.05 0.35 -5.39
N ALA A 199 14.40 0.08 -4.13
CA ALA A 199 15.33 -1.00 -3.80
C ALA A 199 14.83 -2.38 -4.29
N MET A 200 13.52 -2.60 -4.32
CA MET A 200 12.92 -3.82 -4.89
C MET A 200 13.19 -3.90 -6.40
N ARG A 201 13.02 -2.81 -7.13
CA ARG A 201 13.30 -2.74 -8.57
C ARG A 201 14.77 -2.99 -8.88
N ALA A 202 15.68 -2.35 -8.14
CA ALA A 202 17.13 -2.56 -8.29
C ALA A 202 17.55 -4.03 -8.07
N ARG A 203 16.90 -4.74 -7.13
CA ARG A 203 17.13 -6.19 -6.95
C ARG A 203 16.61 -7.02 -8.12
N ALA A 204 15.48 -6.64 -8.70
CA ALA A 204 14.87 -7.35 -9.82
C ALA A 204 15.63 -7.12 -11.15
N TYR A 205 16.23 -5.95 -11.30
CA TYR A 205 16.92 -5.50 -12.52
C TYR A 205 18.24 -4.80 -12.16
N PRO A 206 19.27 -5.56 -11.72
CA PRO A 206 20.50 -4.95 -11.19
C PRO A 206 21.33 -4.17 -12.21
N GLY A 207 21.06 -4.34 -13.51
CA GLY A 207 21.74 -3.61 -14.59
C GLY A 207 20.92 -2.45 -15.19
N GLU A 208 19.74 -2.15 -14.63
CA GLU A 208 18.88 -1.08 -15.12
C GLU A 208 19.37 0.28 -14.62
N ASP A 209 19.46 1.26 -15.52
CA ASP A 209 19.74 2.64 -15.11
C ASP A 209 18.59 3.17 -14.24
N PRO A 210 18.85 3.55 -12.97
CA PRO A 210 17.82 4.10 -12.09
C PRO A 210 17.13 5.36 -12.64
N ALA A 211 17.80 6.12 -13.53
CA ALA A 211 17.23 7.32 -14.15
C ALA A 211 16.21 6.97 -15.25
N SER A 212 16.23 5.75 -15.79
CA SER A 212 15.28 5.29 -16.82
C SER A 212 13.90 4.93 -16.28
N VAL A 213 13.73 4.91 -14.98
CA VAL A 213 12.46 4.56 -14.32
C VAL A 213 11.97 5.69 -13.42
N LYS A 214 10.64 5.87 -13.38
CA LYS A 214 10.03 6.94 -12.60
C LYS A 214 10.33 6.82 -11.09
N PRO A 215 10.38 7.95 -10.37
CA PRO A 215 10.57 7.95 -8.93
C PRO A 215 9.32 7.46 -8.19
N PRO A 216 9.44 7.01 -6.92
CA PRO A 216 8.30 6.62 -6.09
C PRO A 216 7.25 7.73 -5.92
N GLU A 217 7.68 8.97 -5.92
CA GLU A 217 6.85 10.17 -5.78
C GLU A 217 5.78 10.24 -6.88
N ALA A 218 6.11 9.92 -8.13
CA ALA A 218 5.15 9.91 -9.23
C ALA A 218 4.03 8.85 -9.04
N VAL A 219 4.33 7.74 -8.35
CA VAL A 219 3.31 6.76 -7.97
C VAL A 219 2.45 7.29 -6.82
N ALA A 220 3.07 7.92 -5.84
CA ALA A 220 2.39 8.52 -4.69
C ALA A 220 1.43 9.63 -5.11
N GLU A 221 1.86 10.52 -6.00
CA GLU A 221 1.03 11.59 -6.58
C GLU A 221 -0.21 11.03 -7.27
N ARG A 222 -0.03 10.01 -8.13
CA ARG A 222 -1.18 9.37 -8.80
C ARG A 222 -2.10 8.66 -7.81
N LEU A 223 -1.54 8.00 -6.78
CA LEU A 223 -2.32 7.33 -5.74
C LEU A 223 -3.16 8.35 -4.95
N VAL A 224 -2.58 9.47 -4.54
CA VAL A 224 -3.28 10.56 -3.83
C VAL A 224 -4.35 11.19 -4.71
N ALA A 225 -4.05 11.44 -5.99
CA ALA A 225 -5.04 11.93 -6.95
C ALA A 225 -6.21 10.96 -7.12
N LEU A 226 -5.94 9.65 -7.28
CA LEU A 226 -6.98 8.61 -7.36
C LEU A 226 -7.84 8.59 -6.08
N LEU A 227 -7.22 8.71 -4.91
CA LEU A 227 -7.95 8.77 -3.64
C LEU A 227 -8.84 10.02 -3.54
N ALA A 228 -8.45 11.16 -4.09
CA ALA A 228 -9.25 12.38 -4.12
C ALA A 228 -10.39 12.32 -5.16
N GLU A 229 -10.26 11.47 -6.18
CA GLU A 229 -11.28 11.25 -7.19
C GLU A 229 -12.38 10.28 -6.69
N SER A 230 -13.56 10.37 -7.32
CA SER A 230 -14.57 9.33 -7.17
C SER A 230 -14.27 8.20 -8.16
N PHE A 231 -13.92 7.02 -7.67
CA PHE A 231 -13.70 5.83 -8.50
C PHE A 231 -14.66 4.70 -8.12
N PRO A 232 -15.07 3.85 -9.07
CA PRO A 232 -15.90 2.68 -8.76
C PRO A 232 -15.07 1.65 -7.94
N THR A 233 -15.73 0.97 -7.00
CA THR A 233 -15.05 -0.14 -6.30
C THR A 233 -14.62 -1.22 -7.31
N GLY A 234 -13.45 -1.84 -7.09
CA GLY A 234 -12.83 -2.74 -8.06
C GLY A 234 -12.03 -2.03 -9.16
N HIS A 235 -11.85 -0.70 -9.06
CA HIS A 235 -11.02 0.06 -9.99
C HIS A 235 -9.62 -0.54 -10.14
N ARG A 236 -9.14 -0.63 -11.38
CA ARG A 236 -7.80 -1.13 -11.70
C ARG A 236 -7.07 -0.13 -12.57
N GLU A 237 -5.88 0.20 -12.16
CA GLU A 237 -5.06 1.16 -12.88
C GLU A 237 -3.60 0.74 -12.89
N ARG A 238 -2.88 1.14 -13.94
CA ARG A 238 -1.43 1.10 -14.01
C ARG A 238 -0.89 2.52 -14.11
N VAL A 239 0.04 2.84 -13.23
CA VAL A 239 0.74 4.13 -13.29
C VAL A 239 1.78 4.07 -14.41
N ASN A 240 1.48 4.72 -15.51
CA ASN A 240 2.40 4.82 -16.64
C ASN A 240 3.59 5.73 -16.28
N SER A 241 4.71 5.55 -16.98
CA SER A 241 5.79 6.52 -16.92
C SER A 241 5.26 7.89 -17.38
N VAL A 242 5.60 8.94 -16.64
CA VAL A 242 5.42 10.29 -17.17
C VAL A 242 6.25 10.37 -18.45
N PRO A 243 5.71 10.84 -19.57
CA PRO A 243 6.45 10.94 -20.82
C PRO A 243 7.70 11.80 -20.68
#